data_55d49a843eda44524c4037d40df7454c
#
_entry.id   55d49a843eda44524c4037d40df7454c
#
_cell.length_a   1.000
_cell.length_b   1.000
_cell.length_c   1.000
_cell.angle_alpha   90.00
_cell.angle_beta   90.00
_cell.angle_gamma   90.00
#
_symmetry.space_group_name_H-M   'P 1'
#
loop_
_entity.id
_entity.type
_entity.pdbx_description
1 polymer ?
#
loop_
_entity_poly.entity_id
_entity_poly.type
_entity_poly.pdbx_seq_one_letter_code
_entity_poly.pdbx_strand_id
1 'polypeptide(L)'
;MAEKEIPEPPDWSDARTFFLEPDLWHEPYELDASESHHLTRVLRIREGEDVRVLDGRGREGRFRVLPYKKNAKAVALRLLDEWTYPEPESKVILAAGWTKAARRGWILEKAVEFEASGIWLWQAERSQFPVPS
;
A
#
# COMPACT_ATOMS: atom_id res chain seq x y z
N MET A 1 16.97 -21.30 -23.36
CA MET A 1 15.88 -20.94 -22.44
C MET A 1 15.41 -19.55 -22.79
N ALA A 2 14.18 -19.38 -23.15
CA ALA A 2 13.62 -18.04 -23.39
C ALA A 2 13.54 -17.31 -22.04
N GLU A 3 14.25 -16.20 -21.89
CA GLU A 3 13.96 -15.26 -20.82
C GLU A 3 12.50 -14.86 -20.94
N LYS A 4 11.71 -15.14 -19.92
CA LYS A 4 10.35 -14.68 -19.84
C LYS A 4 10.44 -13.17 -19.65
N GLU A 5 10.14 -12.42 -20.70
CA GLU A 5 10.03 -10.98 -20.63
C GLU A 5 8.98 -10.64 -19.57
N ILE A 6 9.41 -10.10 -18.44
CA ILE A 6 8.50 -9.63 -17.39
C ILE A 6 7.94 -8.32 -17.93
N PRO A 7 6.61 -8.23 -18.19
CA PRO A 7 6.03 -6.99 -18.66
C PRO A 7 6.29 -5.87 -17.66
N GLU A 8 6.53 -4.66 -18.15
CA GLU A 8 6.72 -3.50 -17.30
C GLU A 8 5.40 -3.13 -16.61
N PRO A 9 5.45 -2.79 -15.31
CA PRO A 9 4.27 -2.32 -14.60
C PRO A 9 3.79 -0.99 -15.21
N PRO A 10 2.47 -0.75 -15.20
CA PRO A 10 1.94 0.52 -15.65
C PRO A 10 2.40 1.67 -14.75
N ASP A 11 2.65 2.83 -15.32
CA ASP A 11 2.95 4.03 -14.55
C ASP A 11 1.64 4.77 -14.21
N TRP A 12 1.22 4.63 -12.95
CA TRP A 12 0.06 5.35 -12.38
C TRP A 12 0.49 6.34 -11.30
N SER A 13 1.73 6.80 -11.33
CA SER A 13 2.30 7.72 -10.34
C SER A 13 1.63 9.10 -10.31
N ASP A 14 0.91 9.47 -11.37
CA ASP A 14 0.11 10.69 -11.46
C ASP A 14 -1.16 10.66 -10.61
N ALA A 15 -1.66 9.47 -10.28
CA ALA A 15 -2.88 9.29 -9.52
C ALA A 15 -2.65 9.28 -8.00
N ARG A 16 -3.61 9.81 -7.26
CA ARG A 16 -3.62 9.73 -5.79
C ARG A 16 -3.79 8.30 -5.34
N THR A 17 -3.01 7.89 -4.35
CA THR A 17 -2.93 6.50 -3.89
C THR A 17 -3.77 6.28 -2.64
N PHE A 18 -4.53 5.17 -2.64
CA PHE A 18 -5.36 4.68 -1.55
C PHE A 18 -5.04 3.21 -1.27
N PHE A 19 -5.54 2.72 -0.16
CA PHE A 19 -5.36 1.34 0.25
C PHE A 19 -6.70 0.60 0.31
N LEU A 20 -6.71 -0.64 -0.13
CA LEU A 20 -7.86 -1.54 -0.04
C LEU A 20 -7.37 -2.90 0.44
N GLU A 21 -7.91 -3.37 1.56
CA GLU A 21 -7.58 -4.69 2.09
C GLU A 21 -7.73 -5.79 1.03
N PRO A 22 -6.82 -6.77 0.96
CA PRO A 22 -6.88 -7.84 -0.02
C PRO A 22 -8.22 -8.57 -0.07
N ASP A 23 -8.87 -8.77 1.09
CA ASP A 23 -10.15 -9.44 1.21
C ASP A 23 -11.32 -8.61 0.65
N LEU A 24 -11.13 -7.31 0.47
CA LEU A 24 -12.10 -6.38 -0.12
C LEU A 24 -11.84 -6.12 -1.60
N TRP A 25 -10.83 -6.75 -2.18
CA TRP A 25 -10.49 -6.58 -3.59
C TRP A 25 -11.42 -7.40 -4.49
N HIS A 26 -12.68 -7.04 -4.49
CA HIS A 26 -13.74 -7.61 -5.32
C HIS A 26 -14.90 -6.62 -5.45
N GLU A 27 -15.76 -6.80 -6.44
CA GLU A 27 -16.96 -5.99 -6.56
C GLU A 27 -18.00 -6.31 -5.47
N PRO A 28 -18.66 -5.28 -4.93
CA PRO A 28 -18.42 -3.86 -5.16
C PRO A 28 -17.14 -3.38 -4.45
N TYR A 29 -16.27 -2.67 -5.18
CA TYR A 29 -15.07 -2.09 -4.58
C TYR A 29 -15.44 -0.86 -3.76
N GLU A 30 -15.18 -0.89 -2.48
CA GLU A 30 -15.50 0.20 -1.56
C GLU A 30 -14.31 0.50 -0.64
N LEU A 31 -13.93 1.75 -0.57
CA LEU A 31 -12.94 2.21 0.41
C LEU A 31 -13.56 2.22 1.81
N ASP A 32 -12.77 1.89 2.82
CA ASP A 32 -13.19 1.99 4.21
C ASP A 32 -13.47 3.45 4.64
N ALA A 33 -13.94 3.63 5.87
CA ALA A 33 -14.31 4.95 6.37
C ALA A 33 -13.11 5.91 6.44
N SER A 34 -11.91 5.43 6.75
CA SER A 34 -10.70 6.23 6.85
C SER A 34 -10.24 6.71 5.48
N GLU A 35 -10.11 5.79 4.53
CA GLU A 35 -9.72 6.09 3.15
C GLU A 35 -10.77 6.94 2.44
N SER A 36 -12.06 6.68 2.68
CA SER A 36 -13.17 7.49 2.16
C SER A 36 -13.14 8.92 2.70
N HIS A 37 -12.85 9.09 3.99
CA HIS A 37 -12.67 10.41 4.60
C HIS A 37 -11.47 11.13 3.98
N HIS A 38 -10.35 10.43 3.82
CA HIS A 38 -9.14 10.99 3.19
C HIS A 38 -9.43 11.46 1.76
N LEU A 39 -10.12 10.62 0.97
CA LEU A 39 -10.51 10.93 -0.41
C LEU A 39 -11.41 12.17 -0.48
N THR A 40 -12.48 12.20 0.31
CA THR A 40 -13.54 13.21 0.17
C THR A 40 -13.23 14.54 0.88
N ARG A 41 -12.58 14.49 2.04
CA ARG A 41 -12.37 15.66 2.92
C ARG A 41 -10.97 16.25 2.82
N VAL A 42 -9.96 15.39 2.76
CA VAL A 42 -8.57 15.85 2.72
C VAL A 42 -8.15 16.15 1.29
N LEU A 43 -8.25 15.20 0.40
CA LEU A 43 -7.83 15.35 -1.00
C LEU A 43 -8.92 15.95 -1.90
N ARG A 44 -10.18 15.90 -1.49
CA ARG A 44 -11.33 16.44 -2.22
C ARG A 44 -11.43 15.96 -3.66
N ILE A 45 -11.14 14.67 -3.85
CA ILE A 45 -11.25 14.00 -5.14
C ILE A 45 -12.73 13.89 -5.51
N ARG A 46 -13.05 14.19 -6.75
CA ARG A 46 -14.44 14.22 -7.24
C ARG A 46 -14.80 12.89 -7.90
N GLU A 47 -16.10 12.65 -8.03
CA GLU A 47 -16.60 11.59 -8.90
C GLU A 47 -16.06 11.72 -10.32
N GLY A 48 -15.76 10.61 -10.97
CA GLY A 48 -15.20 10.57 -12.31
C GLY A 48 -13.68 10.74 -12.38
N GLU A 49 -13.02 11.13 -11.29
CA GLU A 49 -11.56 11.16 -11.23
C GLU A 49 -11.00 9.75 -11.02
N ASP A 50 -9.80 9.53 -11.52
CA ASP A 50 -9.11 8.26 -11.39
C ASP A 50 -8.16 8.29 -10.18
N VAL A 51 -8.11 7.19 -9.46
CA VAL A 51 -7.24 6.97 -8.31
C VAL A 51 -6.49 5.66 -8.45
N ARG A 52 -5.35 5.57 -7.81
CA ARG A 52 -4.57 4.35 -7.67
C ARG A 52 -4.91 3.67 -6.35
N VAL A 53 -5.08 2.36 -6.36
CA VAL A 53 -5.36 1.59 -5.16
C VAL A 53 -4.37 0.45 -5.03
N LEU A 54 -3.84 0.23 -3.84
CA LEU A 54 -2.89 -0.82 -3.49
C LEU A 54 -3.52 -1.76 -2.47
N ASP A 55 -3.19 -3.05 -2.54
CA ASP A 55 -3.62 -4.03 -1.52
C ASP A 55 -2.53 -4.33 -0.46
N GLY A 56 -1.34 -3.77 -0.63
CA GLY A 56 -0.20 -4.05 0.25
C GLY A 56 0.41 -5.45 0.07
N ARG A 57 -0.06 -6.23 -0.90
CA ARG A 57 0.43 -7.58 -1.20
C ARG A 57 0.88 -7.77 -2.65
N GLY A 58 1.25 -6.68 -3.30
CA GLY A 58 1.78 -6.70 -4.66
C GLY A 58 0.74 -6.53 -5.76
N ARG A 59 -0.50 -6.19 -5.42
CA ARG A 59 -1.53 -5.85 -6.39
C ARG A 59 -1.83 -4.36 -6.33
N GLU A 60 -1.96 -3.75 -7.48
CA GLU A 60 -2.40 -2.38 -7.62
C GLU A 60 -3.41 -2.25 -8.74
N GLY A 61 -4.23 -1.24 -8.68
CA GLY A 61 -5.23 -0.97 -9.72
C GLY A 61 -5.46 0.52 -9.93
N ARG A 62 -5.89 0.85 -11.13
CA ARG A 62 -6.46 2.14 -11.47
C ARG A 62 -7.97 2.05 -11.37
N PHE A 63 -8.55 2.92 -10.58
CA PHE A 63 -9.98 2.93 -10.30
C PHE A 63 -10.56 4.30 -10.59
N ARG A 64 -11.82 4.32 -10.99
CA ARG A 64 -12.61 5.55 -11.11
C ARG A 64 -13.50 5.71 -9.91
N VAL A 65 -13.50 6.91 -9.34
CA VAL A 65 -14.37 7.28 -8.22
C VAL A 65 -15.81 7.38 -8.72
N LEU A 66 -16.70 6.59 -8.13
CA LEU A 66 -18.12 6.61 -8.42
C LEU A 66 -18.82 7.74 -7.65
N PRO A 67 -20.04 8.16 -8.06
CA PRO A 67 -20.79 9.18 -7.36
C PRO A 67 -20.95 8.86 -5.86
N TYR A 68 -20.73 9.83 -5.01
CA TYR A 68 -20.87 9.70 -3.56
C TYR A 68 -21.56 10.92 -2.93
N LYS A 69 -22.20 10.71 -1.79
CA LYS A 69 -22.83 11.78 -1.00
C LYS A 69 -21.78 12.49 -0.15
N LYS A 70 -22.00 13.77 0.14
CA LYS A 70 -21.09 14.64 0.91
C LYS A 70 -20.58 14.04 2.24
N ASN A 71 -21.38 13.20 2.89
CA ASN A 71 -21.07 12.55 4.15
C ASN A 71 -20.95 11.01 4.03
N ALA A 72 -20.60 10.49 2.85
CA ALA A 72 -20.46 9.07 2.62
C ALA A 72 -19.39 8.47 3.55
N LYS A 73 -19.74 7.39 4.22
CA LYS A 73 -18.81 6.61 5.06
C LYS A 73 -17.96 5.65 4.24
N ALA A 74 -18.44 5.29 3.06
CA ALA A 74 -17.75 4.45 2.10
C ALA A 74 -17.90 5.05 0.71
N VAL A 75 -16.80 5.14 -0.03
CA VAL A 75 -16.79 5.59 -1.42
C VAL A 75 -16.58 4.38 -2.31
N ALA A 76 -17.52 4.19 -3.22
CA ALA A 76 -17.47 3.11 -4.20
C ALA A 76 -16.53 3.47 -5.36
N LEU A 77 -15.84 2.48 -5.86
CA LEU A 77 -14.88 2.59 -6.96
C LEU A 77 -15.25 1.62 -8.08
N ARG A 78 -14.86 1.96 -9.28
CA ARG A 78 -14.92 1.08 -10.46
C ARG A 78 -13.51 0.76 -10.94
N LEU A 79 -13.17 -0.51 -11.00
CA LEU A 79 -11.89 -0.97 -11.55
C LEU A 79 -11.81 -0.63 -13.05
N LEU A 80 -10.72 0.01 -13.44
CA LEU A 80 -10.39 0.32 -14.84
C LEU A 80 -9.32 -0.63 -15.36
N ASP A 81 -8.28 -0.86 -14.56
CA ASP A 81 -7.15 -1.71 -14.89
C ASP A 81 -6.48 -2.19 -13.60
N GLU A 82 -5.85 -3.37 -13.64
CA GLU A 82 -5.12 -3.89 -12.48
C GLU A 82 -3.80 -4.55 -12.89
N TRP A 83 -2.86 -4.55 -11.97
CA TRP A 83 -1.55 -5.14 -12.11
C TRP A 83 -1.18 -5.92 -10.86
N THR A 84 -0.62 -7.10 -11.04
CA THR A 84 -0.07 -7.88 -9.95
C THR A 84 1.44 -8.06 -10.18
N TYR A 85 2.23 -7.56 -9.25
CA TYR A 85 3.66 -7.75 -9.28
C TYR A 85 3.99 -9.22 -9.04
N PRO A 86 4.90 -9.81 -9.80
CA PRO A 86 5.35 -11.17 -9.54
C PRO A 86 6.02 -11.25 -8.16
N GLU A 87 5.82 -12.36 -7.45
CA GLU A 87 6.58 -12.58 -6.22
C GLU A 87 8.07 -12.64 -6.54
N PRO A 88 8.92 -11.98 -5.73
CA PRO A 88 10.36 -12.05 -5.93
C PRO A 88 10.86 -13.49 -5.74
N GLU A 89 11.79 -13.92 -6.56
CA GLU A 89 12.39 -15.26 -6.50
C GLU A 89 13.08 -15.52 -5.15
N SER A 90 13.58 -14.47 -4.52
CA SER A 90 14.21 -14.53 -3.21
C SER A 90 13.61 -13.49 -2.26
N LYS A 91 13.45 -13.87 -1.00
CA LYS A 91 12.95 -12.98 0.05
C LYS A 91 14.09 -12.56 0.94
N VAL A 92 14.25 -11.24 1.12
CA VAL A 92 15.21 -10.65 2.05
C VAL A 92 14.47 -10.22 3.30
N ILE A 93 14.82 -10.79 4.44
CA ILE A 93 14.29 -10.38 5.75
C ILE A 93 15.40 -9.63 6.50
N LEU A 94 15.12 -8.39 6.84
CA LEU A 94 16.00 -7.59 7.66
C LEU A 94 15.73 -7.89 9.14
N ALA A 95 16.73 -8.38 9.85
CA ALA A 95 16.67 -8.59 11.28
C ALA A 95 17.39 -7.43 12.02
N ALA A 96 16.68 -6.71 12.86
CA ALA A 96 17.25 -5.55 13.56
C ALA A 96 16.82 -5.46 15.02
N GLY A 97 17.73 -5.04 15.88
CA GLY A 97 17.42 -4.71 17.27
C GLY A 97 16.60 -3.43 17.35
N TRP A 98 15.64 -3.39 18.28
CA TRP A 98 14.80 -2.21 18.49
C TRP A 98 15.66 -1.08 19.10
N THR A 99 15.66 0.06 18.47
CA THR A 99 16.54 1.18 18.78
C THR A 99 15.79 2.52 18.84
N LYS A 100 16.51 3.61 18.99
CA LYS A 100 15.94 4.98 19.06
C LYS A 100 15.11 5.33 17.81
N ALA A 101 14.09 6.17 17.99
CA ALA A 101 13.12 6.53 16.96
C ALA A 101 13.75 7.00 15.63
N ALA A 102 14.78 7.84 15.68
CA ALA A 102 15.45 8.33 14.48
C ALA A 102 16.12 7.21 13.65
N ARG A 103 16.75 6.24 14.32
CA ARG A 103 17.36 5.08 13.66
C ARG A 103 16.32 4.10 13.14
N ARG A 104 15.20 3.94 13.85
CA ARG A 104 14.06 3.12 13.41
C ARG A 104 13.48 3.64 12.12
N GLY A 105 13.22 4.93 12.03
CA GLY A 105 12.75 5.57 10.82
C GLY A 105 13.67 5.31 9.63
N TRP A 106 14.96 5.46 9.83
CA TRP A 106 15.95 5.18 8.80
C TRP A 106 16.00 3.70 8.38
N ILE A 107 15.92 2.76 9.34
CA ILE A 107 15.87 1.32 9.04
C ILE A 107 14.64 0.97 8.21
N LEU A 108 13.47 1.49 8.58
CA LEU A 108 12.21 1.25 7.85
C LEU A 108 12.26 1.85 6.44
N GLU A 109 12.75 3.07 6.31
CA GLU A 109 12.93 3.73 5.02
C GLU A 109 13.85 2.92 4.09
N LYS A 110 14.99 2.46 4.60
CA LYS A 110 15.93 1.64 3.84
C LYS A 110 15.39 0.25 3.52
N ALA A 111 14.64 -0.34 4.42
CA ALA A 111 13.98 -1.62 4.17
C ALA A 111 13.00 -1.55 2.99
N VAL A 112 12.24 -0.46 2.89
CA VAL A 112 11.35 -0.20 1.76
C VAL A 112 12.14 0.08 0.49
N GLU A 113 13.17 0.92 0.55
CA GLU A 113 14.02 1.28 -0.58
C GLU A 113 14.72 0.07 -1.20
N PHE A 114 15.16 -0.89 -0.36
CA PHE A 114 15.79 -2.13 -0.80
C PHE A 114 14.82 -3.31 -0.96
N GLU A 115 13.52 -3.04 -0.97
CA GLU A 115 12.47 -4.04 -1.21
C GLU A 115 12.55 -5.25 -0.26
N ALA A 116 12.88 -5.02 1.01
CA ALA A 116 12.89 -6.09 2.00
C ALA A 116 11.50 -6.72 2.12
N SER A 117 11.45 -8.05 2.10
CA SER A 117 10.21 -8.82 2.21
C SER A 117 9.63 -8.82 3.62
N GLY A 118 10.43 -8.48 4.60
CA GLY A 118 10.00 -8.38 6.00
C GLY A 118 11.08 -7.81 6.90
N ILE A 119 10.67 -7.42 8.10
CA ILE A 119 11.57 -6.93 9.14
C ILE A 119 11.26 -7.69 10.43
N TRP A 120 12.28 -8.30 10.99
CA TRP A 120 12.21 -8.89 12.32
C TRP A 120 12.84 -7.94 13.32
N LEU A 121 12.04 -7.51 14.27
CA LEU A 121 12.49 -6.62 15.33
C LEU A 121 12.54 -7.38 16.65
N TRP A 122 13.62 -7.24 17.38
CA TRP A 122 13.73 -7.81 18.73
C TRP A 122 14.23 -6.77 19.73
N GLN A 123 13.90 -7.01 20.98
CA GLN A 123 14.43 -6.23 22.09
C GLN A 123 15.74 -6.86 22.55
N ALA A 124 16.84 -6.13 22.38
CA ALA A 124 18.10 -6.54 22.95
C ALA A 124 18.10 -6.39 24.49
N GLU A 125 18.87 -7.21 25.18
CA GLU A 125 18.94 -7.24 26.66
C GLU A 125 19.19 -5.84 27.29
N ARG A 126 19.96 -5.00 26.60
CA ARG A 126 20.27 -3.63 27.04
C ARG A 126 19.50 -2.55 26.29
N SER A 127 18.41 -2.91 25.61
CA SER A 127 17.58 -1.94 24.92
C SER A 127 16.79 -1.09 25.91
N GLN A 128 16.81 0.21 25.72
CA GLN A 128 16.09 1.17 26.57
C GLN A 128 14.61 1.31 26.18
N PHE A 129 14.21 0.76 25.02
CA PHE A 129 12.88 0.94 24.47
C PHE A 129 12.22 -0.42 24.24
N PRO A 130 10.97 -0.61 24.72
CA PRO A 130 10.23 -1.83 24.44
C PRO A 130 9.84 -1.93 22.97
N VAL A 131 9.83 -3.16 22.43
CA VAL A 131 9.27 -3.44 21.12
C VAL A 131 7.74 -3.37 21.23
N PRO A 132 7.04 -2.65 20.36
CA PRO A 132 5.57 -2.66 20.34
C PRO A 132 5.02 -4.08 20.18
N SER A 133 4.00 -4.40 20.93
CA SER A 133 3.26 -5.66 20.83
C SER A 133 2.35 -5.68 19.60
#